data_b957a175254004ca457cefeb3aa94987
#
_entry.id   b957a175254004ca457cefeb3aa94987
#
_cell.length_a   1.000
_cell.length_b   1.000
_cell.length_c   1.000
_cell.angle_alpha   90.00
_cell.angle_beta   90.00
_cell.angle_gamma   90.00
#
_symmetry.space_group_name_H-M   'P 1'
#
loop_
_entity.id
_entity.type
_entity.pdbx_description
1 polymer ?
#
loop_
_entity_poly.entity_id
_entity_poly.type
_entity_poly.pdbx_seq_one_letter_code
_entity_poly.pdbx_strand_id
1 'polypeptide(L)'
;MTSGKDIWPFRFYSILPILNVLGNYSTSALFADCRAAVNVALLAIPQGMAYALVSGLPIKYGLLGSAVSAITGSVFSRSKFITLGPTNATAVLLFGVFASIGMINQEGMAEPNTLLILPWILALSGVFLLLASFLKISFMIQFVSRTVITAYVTAAACLIIANQAKHVFGLELHSEGALATFWQIAFATILALGDISGPALFISFLTAVIFLILEFKFKALPN
;
A
#
# COMPACT_ATOMS: atom_id res chain seq x y z
N MET A 1 -11.07 -41.01 11.90
CA MET A 1 -11.95 -40.50 12.98
C MET A 1 -12.33 -39.07 12.66
N THR A 2 -13.46 -38.93 12.00
CA THR A 2 -14.11 -37.68 11.63
C THR A 2 -14.86 -37.16 12.86
N SER A 3 -14.35 -36.16 13.53
CA SER A 3 -15.06 -35.50 14.62
C SER A 3 -15.74 -34.25 14.10
N GLY A 4 -17.00 -34.35 13.95
CA GLY A 4 -18.10 -33.48 14.04
C GLY A 4 -17.93 -31.99 14.19
N LYS A 5 -18.51 -31.31 13.28
CA LYS A 5 -19.44 -30.16 13.34
C LYS A 5 -19.35 -29.37 12.05
N ASP A 6 -19.83 -29.92 10.97
CA ASP A 6 -20.31 -29.13 9.83
C ASP A 6 -21.60 -28.43 10.25
N ILE A 7 -21.51 -27.34 11.02
CA ILE A 7 -22.67 -26.60 11.52
C ILE A 7 -23.17 -25.56 10.51
N TRP A 8 -22.39 -25.31 9.43
CA TRP A 8 -22.73 -24.27 8.46
C TRP A 8 -22.75 -24.84 7.04
N PRO A 9 -23.73 -24.49 6.21
CA PRO A 9 -23.82 -24.99 4.85
C PRO A 9 -22.59 -24.58 4.03
N PHE A 10 -22.01 -25.50 3.33
CA PHE A 10 -20.79 -25.44 2.51
C PHE A 10 -20.62 -24.15 1.68
N ARG A 11 -21.69 -23.46 1.42
CA ARG A 11 -21.76 -22.23 0.61
C ARG A 11 -21.22 -20.99 1.33
N PHE A 12 -21.36 -20.88 2.65
CA PHE A 12 -20.87 -19.75 3.44
C PHE A 12 -19.34 -19.77 3.62
N TYR A 13 -18.74 -20.93 3.80
CA TYR A 13 -17.28 -21.09 3.85
C TYR A 13 -16.59 -20.71 2.54
N SER A 14 -17.31 -20.77 1.42
CA SER A 14 -16.81 -20.32 0.12
C SER A 14 -16.74 -18.80 0.01
N ILE A 15 -17.62 -18.07 0.70
CA ILE A 15 -17.73 -16.61 0.64
C ILE A 15 -16.86 -15.94 1.71
N LEU A 16 -16.76 -16.55 2.89
CA LEU A 16 -16.01 -16.04 4.02
C LEU A 16 -14.92 -17.03 4.48
N PRO A 17 -13.76 -17.05 3.81
CA PRO A 17 -12.68 -17.97 4.13
C PRO A 17 -12.13 -17.85 5.56
N ILE A 18 -12.27 -16.68 6.18
CA ILE A 18 -11.85 -16.43 7.56
C ILE A 18 -12.50 -17.37 8.57
N LEU A 19 -13.73 -17.85 8.31
CA LEU A 19 -14.44 -18.77 9.21
C LEU A 19 -13.71 -20.11 9.36
N ASN A 20 -13.02 -20.58 8.31
CA ASN A 20 -12.21 -21.80 8.36
C ASN A 20 -10.97 -21.63 9.26
N VAL A 21 -10.44 -20.42 9.33
CA VAL A 21 -9.26 -20.09 10.16
C VAL A 21 -9.69 -19.98 11.61
N LEU A 22 -10.82 -19.30 11.89
CA LEU A 22 -11.33 -19.08 13.25
C LEU A 22 -11.75 -20.38 13.95
N GLY A 23 -12.23 -21.37 13.19
CA GLY A 23 -12.66 -22.67 13.75
C GLY A 23 -11.54 -23.47 14.43
N ASN A 24 -10.29 -23.26 14.03
CA ASN A 24 -9.10 -23.95 14.55
C ASN A 24 -8.04 -22.99 15.09
N TYR A 25 -8.46 -21.81 15.53
CA TYR A 25 -7.54 -20.74 15.94
C TYR A 25 -7.04 -20.96 17.36
N SER A 26 -5.71 -21.05 17.53
CA SER A 26 -5.07 -21.25 18.83
C SER A 26 -4.62 -19.93 19.47
N THR A 27 -4.51 -19.90 20.79
CA THR A 27 -4.00 -18.72 21.52
C THR A 27 -2.57 -18.39 21.14
N SER A 28 -1.74 -19.38 20.86
CA SER A 28 -0.37 -19.17 20.37
C SER A 28 -0.33 -18.50 18.99
N ALA A 29 -1.26 -18.87 18.10
CA ALA A 29 -1.42 -18.23 16.80
C ALA A 29 -1.87 -16.76 16.97
N LEU A 30 -2.77 -16.48 17.92
CA LEU A 30 -3.21 -15.12 18.22
C LEU A 30 -2.05 -14.19 18.61
N PHE A 31 -1.16 -14.64 19.49
CA PHE A 31 0.00 -13.85 19.90
C PHE A 31 0.98 -13.63 18.73
N ALA A 32 1.20 -14.64 17.89
CA ALA A 32 2.03 -14.51 16.70
C ALA A 32 1.43 -13.51 15.71
N ASP A 33 0.13 -13.60 15.47
CA ASP A 33 -0.60 -12.70 14.55
C ASP A 33 -0.64 -11.26 15.08
N CYS A 34 -0.87 -11.06 16.38
CA CYS A 34 -0.81 -9.73 17.01
C CYS A 34 0.57 -9.09 16.82
N ARG A 35 1.64 -9.87 17.01
CA ARG A 35 3.01 -9.37 16.81
C ARG A 35 3.27 -9.01 15.34
N ALA A 36 2.83 -9.86 14.42
CA ALA A 36 2.92 -9.58 12.98
C ALA A 36 2.09 -8.35 12.60
N ALA A 37 0.88 -8.21 13.17
CA ALA A 37 -0.01 -7.08 12.92
C ALA A 37 0.61 -5.74 13.34
N VAL A 38 1.30 -5.69 14.48
CA VAL A 38 2.01 -4.48 14.92
C VAL A 38 3.11 -4.10 13.92
N ASN A 39 3.93 -5.06 13.47
CA ASN A 39 4.98 -4.81 12.50
C ASN A 39 4.42 -4.32 11.17
N VAL A 40 3.35 -4.95 10.68
CA VAL A 40 2.68 -4.53 9.44
C VAL A 40 2.07 -3.14 9.59
N ALA A 41 1.43 -2.84 10.74
CA ALA A 41 0.82 -1.54 10.99
C ALA A 41 1.85 -0.40 11.00
N LEU A 42 3.03 -0.63 11.62
CA LEU A 42 4.11 0.36 11.64
C LEU A 42 4.61 0.74 10.24
N LEU A 43 4.53 -0.17 9.28
CA LEU A 43 4.87 0.09 7.88
C LEU A 43 3.68 0.65 7.10
N ALA A 44 2.47 0.11 7.32
CA ALA A 44 1.28 0.46 6.56
C ALA A 44 0.78 1.88 6.87
N ILE A 45 0.95 2.38 8.10
CA ILE A 45 0.51 3.71 8.51
C ILE A 45 1.23 4.81 7.72
N PRO A 46 2.58 4.92 7.75
CA PRO A 46 3.29 5.93 6.97
C PRO A 46 3.07 5.78 5.46
N GLN A 47 3.02 4.53 4.98
CA GLN A 47 2.78 4.24 3.57
C GLN A 47 1.38 4.69 3.13
N GLY A 48 0.35 4.43 3.92
CA GLY A 48 -1.02 4.88 3.63
C GLY A 48 -1.13 6.41 3.61
N MET A 49 -0.47 7.09 4.55
CA MET A 49 -0.40 8.55 4.55
C MET A 49 0.27 9.11 3.30
N ALA A 50 1.42 8.53 2.91
CA ALA A 50 2.14 8.94 1.72
C ALA A 50 1.30 8.77 0.44
N TYR A 51 0.60 7.65 0.29
CA TYR A 51 -0.26 7.41 -0.89
C TYR A 51 -1.51 8.30 -0.91
N ALA A 52 -2.04 8.70 0.24
CA ALA A 52 -3.10 9.70 0.28
C ALA A 52 -2.60 11.04 -0.30
N LEU A 53 -1.42 11.50 0.12
CA LEU A 53 -0.83 12.74 -0.40
C LEU A 53 -0.54 12.65 -1.91
N VAL A 54 0.00 11.52 -2.38
CA VAL A 54 0.23 11.27 -3.81
C VAL A 54 -1.07 11.33 -4.63
N SER A 55 -2.18 10.88 -4.05
CA SER A 55 -3.50 10.95 -4.70
C SER A 55 -4.21 12.31 -4.55
N GLY A 56 -3.57 13.29 -3.91
CA GLY A 56 -4.17 14.58 -3.63
C GLY A 56 -5.20 14.56 -2.50
N LEU A 57 -5.30 13.47 -1.74
CA LEU A 57 -6.27 13.31 -0.66
C LEU A 57 -5.68 13.69 0.70
N PRO A 58 -6.50 14.20 1.63
CA PRO A 58 -6.11 14.37 3.02
C PRO A 58 -5.62 13.06 3.65
N ILE A 59 -4.61 13.12 4.49
CA ILE A 59 -3.92 11.97 5.14
C ILE A 59 -4.89 10.97 5.80
N LYS A 60 -5.99 11.47 6.38
CA LYS A 60 -7.01 10.64 7.03
C LYS A 60 -7.61 9.57 6.11
N TYR A 61 -7.74 9.85 4.81
CA TYR A 61 -8.28 8.88 3.85
C TYR A 61 -7.29 7.74 3.58
N GLY A 62 -5.98 8.01 3.60
CA GLY A 62 -4.97 6.98 3.49
C GLY A 62 -4.94 6.05 4.69
N LEU A 63 -5.06 6.59 5.90
CA LEU A 63 -5.13 5.79 7.13
C LEU A 63 -6.37 4.90 7.16
N LEU A 64 -7.54 5.48 6.90
CA LEU A 64 -8.80 4.73 6.84
C LEU A 64 -8.78 3.69 5.72
N GLY A 65 -8.29 4.05 4.54
CA GLY A 65 -8.16 3.15 3.40
C GLY A 65 -7.26 1.97 3.70
N SER A 66 -6.12 2.18 4.37
CA SER A 66 -5.21 1.12 4.79
C SER A 66 -5.87 0.17 5.79
N ALA A 67 -6.56 0.71 6.80
CA ALA A 67 -7.24 -0.10 7.81
C ALA A 67 -8.39 -0.92 7.20
N VAL A 68 -9.26 -0.29 6.42
CA VAL A 68 -10.41 -0.95 5.79
C VAL A 68 -9.94 -2.03 4.80
N SER A 69 -8.92 -1.75 3.98
CA SER A 69 -8.39 -2.73 3.03
C SER A 69 -7.74 -3.93 3.73
N ALA A 70 -7.02 -3.71 4.83
CA ALA A 70 -6.44 -4.79 5.63
C ALA A 70 -7.52 -5.70 6.24
N ILE A 71 -8.60 -5.12 6.80
CA ILE A 71 -9.72 -5.87 7.36
C ILE A 71 -10.45 -6.64 6.26
N THR A 72 -10.85 -5.98 5.17
CA THR A 72 -11.58 -6.62 4.08
C THR A 72 -10.74 -7.70 3.40
N GLY A 73 -9.44 -7.44 3.20
CA GLY A 73 -8.50 -8.42 2.70
C GLY A 73 -8.44 -9.67 3.55
N SER A 74 -8.33 -9.52 4.85
CA SER A 74 -8.28 -10.65 5.80
C SER A 74 -9.57 -11.46 5.82
N VAL A 75 -10.72 -10.80 5.67
CA VAL A 75 -12.05 -11.46 5.71
C VAL A 75 -12.33 -12.26 4.44
N PHE A 76 -12.01 -11.69 3.27
CA PHE A 76 -12.40 -12.26 1.97
C PHE A 76 -11.28 -13.01 1.25
N SER A 77 -10.02 -12.86 1.67
CA SER A 77 -8.90 -13.55 1.02
C SER A 77 -8.86 -15.04 1.37
N ARG A 78 -8.64 -15.85 0.35
CA ARG A 78 -8.29 -17.27 0.50
C ARG A 78 -6.79 -17.52 0.68
N SER A 79 -5.97 -16.54 0.34
CA SER A 79 -4.53 -16.64 0.44
C SER A 79 -4.05 -16.15 1.80
N LYS A 80 -3.15 -16.90 2.42
CA LYS A 80 -2.48 -16.53 3.68
C LYS A 80 -1.35 -15.51 3.47
N PHE A 81 -0.99 -15.21 2.22
CA PHE A 81 0.18 -14.41 1.88
C PHE A 81 -0.16 -13.08 1.21
N ILE A 82 -1.43 -12.81 0.97
CA ILE A 82 -1.86 -11.57 0.30
C ILE A 82 -2.31 -10.58 1.36
N THR A 83 -1.65 -9.42 1.39
CA THR A 83 -2.10 -8.24 2.11
C THR A 83 -2.71 -7.26 1.12
N LEU A 84 -3.90 -6.73 1.42
CA LEU A 84 -4.52 -5.67 0.65
C LEU A 84 -4.21 -4.33 1.32
N GLY A 85 -3.85 -3.36 0.50
CA GLY A 85 -3.54 -1.99 0.95
C GLY A 85 -3.46 -1.02 -0.22
N PRO A 86 -3.36 0.28 0.05
CA PRO A 86 -3.14 1.27 -0.98
C PRO A 86 -1.79 1.02 -1.66
N THR A 87 -1.73 1.30 -2.97
CA THR A 87 -0.51 1.17 -3.76
C THR A 87 -0.18 2.49 -4.46
N ASN A 88 1.08 2.69 -4.79
CA ASN A 88 1.50 3.88 -5.52
C ASN A 88 0.77 3.99 -6.87
N ALA A 89 0.60 2.87 -7.59
CA ALA A 89 -0.10 2.86 -8.87
C ALA A 89 -1.55 3.32 -8.74
N THR A 90 -2.28 2.84 -7.74
CA THR A 90 -3.67 3.26 -7.51
C THR A 90 -3.76 4.70 -7.06
N ALA A 91 -2.80 5.19 -6.26
CA ALA A 91 -2.75 6.59 -5.83
C ALA A 91 -2.56 7.55 -7.01
N VAL A 92 -1.59 7.23 -7.89
CA VAL A 92 -1.32 8.01 -9.12
C VAL A 92 -2.51 7.99 -10.08
N LEU A 93 -3.15 6.82 -10.27
CA LEU A 93 -4.35 6.72 -11.11
C LEU A 93 -5.50 7.57 -10.56
N LEU A 94 -5.70 7.55 -9.24
CA LEU A 94 -6.74 8.35 -8.60
C LEU A 94 -6.47 9.84 -8.74
N PHE A 95 -5.22 10.28 -8.56
CA PHE A 95 -4.81 11.65 -8.82
C PHE A 95 -5.07 12.05 -10.27
N GLY A 96 -4.71 11.18 -11.23
CA GLY A 96 -4.97 11.41 -12.64
C GLY A 96 -6.45 11.58 -12.97
N VAL A 97 -7.32 10.82 -12.32
CA VAL A 97 -8.78 10.99 -12.46
C VAL A 97 -9.21 12.35 -11.93
N PHE A 98 -8.79 12.75 -10.73
CA PHE A 98 -9.12 14.06 -10.15
C PHE A 98 -8.60 15.21 -11.01
N ALA A 99 -7.39 15.10 -11.53
CA ALA A 99 -6.81 16.10 -12.42
C ALA A 99 -7.58 16.21 -13.75
N SER A 100 -7.99 15.08 -14.32
CA SER A 100 -8.72 15.06 -15.59
C SER A 100 -10.11 15.69 -15.53
N ILE A 101 -10.75 15.68 -14.36
CA ILE A 101 -12.05 16.34 -14.12
C ILE A 101 -11.90 17.75 -13.56
N GLY A 102 -10.65 18.28 -13.48
CA GLY A 102 -10.39 19.66 -13.05
C GLY A 102 -10.68 19.92 -11.56
N MET A 103 -10.59 18.90 -10.71
CA MET A 103 -10.91 18.99 -9.28
C MET A 103 -9.66 18.96 -8.39
N ILE A 104 -8.53 19.38 -8.91
CA ILE A 104 -7.29 19.58 -8.18
C ILE A 104 -7.00 21.08 -8.08
N ASN A 105 -6.73 21.57 -6.86
CA ASN A 105 -6.36 22.97 -6.66
C ASN A 105 -4.89 23.21 -7.07
N GLN A 106 -4.45 24.47 -7.03
CA GLN A 106 -3.07 24.85 -7.39
C GLN A 106 -2.00 24.22 -6.48
N GLU A 107 -2.38 23.79 -5.27
CA GLU A 107 -1.51 23.10 -4.32
C GLU A 107 -1.41 21.59 -4.55
N GLY A 108 -2.06 21.04 -5.58
CA GLY A 108 -2.08 19.62 -5.88
C GLY A 108 -3.01 18.80 -4.97
N MET A 109 -3.88 19.45 -4.21
CA MET A 109 -4.83 18.81 -3.32
C MET A 109 -6.23 18.76 -3.94
N ALA A 110 -6.95 17.68 -3.65
CA ALA A 110 -8.33 17.52 -4.08
C ALA A 110 -9.24 18.57 -3.41
N GLU A 111 -10.06 19.24 -4.21
CA GLU A 111 -11.04 20.20 -3.71
C GLU A 111 -12.09 19.51 -2.82
N PRO A 112 -12.76 20.23 -1.90
CA PRO A 112 -13.80 19.65 -1.04
C PRO A 112 -14.91 18.93 -1.81
N ASN A 113 -15.28 19.42 -2.98
CA ASN A 113 -16.27 18.78 -3.85
C ASN A 113 -15.80 17.45 -4.42
N THR A 114 -14.49 17.26 -4.61
CA THR A 114 -13.89 16.00 -5.04
C THR A 114 -14.15 14.89 -4.04
N LEU A 115 -14.15 15.22 -2.74
CA LEU A 115 -14.39 14.26 -1.68
C LEU A 115 -15.82 13.69 -1.69
N LEU A 116 -16.78 14.43 -2.25
CA LEU A 116 -18.16 13.95 -2.45
C LEU A 116 -18.26 12.95 -3.60
N ILE A 117 -17.38 13.04 -4.59
CA ILE A 117 -17.35 12.17 -5.77
C ILE A 117 -16.53 10.90 -5.48
N LEU A 118 -15.59 10.95 -4.54
CA LEU A 118 -14.72 9.83 -4.20
C LEU A 118 -15.48 8.51 -3.93
N PRO A 119 -16.57 8.48 -3.14
CA PRO A 119 -17.33 7.24 -2.92
C PRO A 119 -17.90 6.65 -4.20
N TRP A 120 -18.35 7.49 -5.14
CA TRP A 120 -18.88 7.06 -6.42
C TRP A 120 -17.82 6.46 -7.34
N ILE A 121 -16.63 7.05 -7.37
CA ILE A 121 -15.48 6.50 -8.10
C ILE A 121 -15.10 5.13 -7.53
N LEU A 122 -15.03 5.00 -6.20
CA LEU A 122 -14.72 3.75 -5.54
C LEU A 122 -15.81 2.69 -5.76
N ALA A 123 -17.09 3.06 -5.67
CA ALA A 123 -18.20 2.16 -5.94
C ALA A 123 -18.18 1.66 -7.39
N LEU A 124 -17.97 2.56 -8.35
CA LEU A 124 -17.92 2.23 -9.76
C LEU A 124 -16.75 1.29 -10.06
N SER A 125 -15.55 1.58 -9.51
CA SER A 125 -14.39 0.69 -9.67
C SER A 125 -14.64 -0.67 -9.04
N GLY A 126 -15.30 -0.73 -7.88
CA GLY A 126 -15.73 -1.98 -7.25
C GLY A 126 -16.67 -2.81 -8.14
N VAL A 127 -17.65 -2.16 -8.76
CA VAL A 127 -18.57 -2.81 -9.71
C VAL A 127 -17.79 -3.36 -10.91
N PHE A 128 -16.87 -2.59 -11.49
CA PHE A 128 -16.04 -3.07 -12.60
C PHE A 128 -15.17 -4.27 -12.21
N LEU A 129 -14.61 -4.28 -11.00
CA LEU A 129 -13.83 -5.43 -10.51
C LEU A 129 -14.70 -6.66 -10.30
N LEU A 130 -15.93 -6.50 -9.82
CA LEU A 130 -16.89 -7.60 -9.72
C LEU A 130 -17.24 -8.15 -11.10
N LEU A 131 -17.57 -7.30 -12.06
CA LEU A 131 -17.83 -7.73 -13.44
C LEU A 131 -16.64 -8.44 -14.05
N ALA A 132 -15.43 -7.93 -13.87
CA ALA A 132 -14.19 -8.56 -14.31
C ALA A 132 -14.00 -9.96 -13.70
N SER A 133 -14.38 -10.13 -12.43
CA SER A 133 -14.35 -11.42 -11.75
C SER A 133 -15.34 -12.41 -12.36
N PHE A 134 -16.57 -11.99 -12.66
CA PHE A 134 -17.57 -12.84 -13.33
C PHE A 134 -17.12 -13.26 -14.74
N LEU A 135 -16.48 -12.37 -15.48
CA LEU A 135 -15.94 -12.65 -16.81
C LEU A 135 -14.64 -13.47 -16.76
N LYS A 136 -14.17 -13.87 -15.55
CA LYS A 136 -12.93 -14.61 -15.33
C LYS A 136 -11.71 -13.97 -16.02
N ILE A 137 -11.67 -12.64 -16.05
CA ILE A 137 -10.57 -11.87 -16.68
C ILE A 137 -9.22 -12.20 -16.03
N SER A 138 -9.22 -12.68 -14.79
CA SER A 138 -8.02 -13.20 -14.12
C SER A 138 -7.29 -14.30 -14.92
N PHE A 139 -7.98 -15.01 -15.82
CA PHE A 139 -7.32 -15.92 -16.76
C PHE A 139 -6.33 -15.22 -17.68
N MET A 140 -6.59 -13.96 -18.05
CA MET A 140 -5.68 -13.18 -18.90
C MET A 140 -4.34 -12.91 -18.21
N ILE A 141 -4.29 -12.88 -16.88
CA ILE A 141 -3.03 -12.68 -16.12
C ILE A 141 -2.05 -13.83 -16.37
N GLN A 142 -2.56 -15.03 -16.69
CA GLN A 142 -1.70 -16.19 -16.99
C GLN A 142 -0.88 -16.01 -18.27
N PHE A 143 -1.29 -15.11 -19.17
CA PHE A 143 -0.51 -14.76 -20.38
C PHE A 143 0.62 -13.76 -20.09
N VAL A 144 0.62 -13.12 -18.94
CA VAL A 144 1.71 -12.22 -18.55
C VAL A 144 2.90 -13.06 -18.10
N SER A 145 4.01 -12.92 -18.82
CA SER A 145 5.22 -13.68 -18.49
C SER A 145 5.75 -13.29 -17.11
N ARG A 146 6.35 -14.26 -16.42
CA ARG A 146 6.98 -14.03 -15.12
C ARG A 146 8.06 -12.94 -15.19
N THR A 147 8.76 -12.83 -16.31
CA THR A 147 9.77 -11.80 -16.58
C THR A 147 9.17 -10.39 -16.53
N VAL A 148 7.98 -10.20 -17.12
CA VAL A 148 7.28 -8.91 -17.10
C VAL A 148 6.88 -8.53 -15.68
N ILE A 149 6.36 -9.48 -14.89
CA ILE A 149 6.01 -9.24 -13.50
C ILE A 149 7.24 -8.86 -12.68
N THR A 150 8.36 -9.59 -12.85
CA THR A 150 9.60 -9.28 -12.13
C THR A 150 10.14 -7.91 -12.53
N ALA A 151 10.14 -7.58 -13.82
CA ALA A 151 10.58 -6.27 -14.31
C ALA A 151 9.73 -5.13 -13.73
N TYR A 152 8.41 -5.30 -13.70
CA TYR A 152 7.48 -4.33 -13.08
C TYR A 152 7.78 -4.11 -11.59
N VAL A 153 7.94 -5.21 -10.83
CA VAL A 153 8.23 -5.13 -9.38
C VAL A 153 9.57 -4.43 -9.15
N THR A 154 10.60 -4.77 -9.94
CA THR A 154 11.93 -4.13 -9.83
C THR A 154 11.86 -2.65 -10.16
N ALA A 155 11.17 -2.27 -11.24
CA ALA A 155 10.99 -0.86 -11.61
C ALA A 155 10.23 -0.08 -10.53
N ALA A 156 9.17 -0.67 -9.96
CA ALA A 156 8.43 -0.08 -8.86
C ALA A 156 9.31 0.10 -7.60
N ALA A 157 10.16 -0.88 -7.28
CA ALA A 157 11.10 -0.78 -6.15
C ALA A 157 12.11 0.35 -6.38
N CYS A 158 12.69 0.47 -7.58
CA CYS A 158 13.60 1.57 -7.93
C CYS A 158 12.91 2.93 -7.80
N LEU A 159 11.67 3.04 -8.24
CA LEU A 159 10.89 4.28 -8.13
C LEU A 159 10.62 4.65 -6.66
N ILE A 160 10.31 3.66 -5.82
CA ILE A 160 10.11 3.87 -4.38
C ILE A 160 11.41 4.39 -3.74
N ILE A 161 12.55 3.75 -4.04
CA ILE A 161 13.86 4.18 -3.52
C ILE A 161 14.15 5.62 -3.93
N ALA A 162 13.95 5.97 -5.21
CA ALA A 162 14.16 7.33 -5.70
C ALA A 162 13.26 8.34 -4.98
N ASN A 163 12.00 8.02 -4.76
CA ASN A 163 11.07 8.89 -4.02
C ASN A 163 11.44 9.05 -2.53
N GLN A 164 12.04 8.02 -1.92
CA GLN A 164 12.48 8.10 -0.52
C GLN A 164 13.77 8.89 -0.36
N ALA A 165 14.60 8.99 -1.40
CA ALA A 165 15.86 9.73 -1.36
C ALA A 165 15.66 11.20 -0.92
N LYS A 166 14.62 11.88 -1.42
CA LYS A 166 14.29 13.24 -1.01
C LYS A 166 14.07 13.39 0.51
N HIS A 167 13.41 12.41 1.13
CA HIS A 167 13.14 12.42 2.57
C HIS A 167 14.41 12.15 3.39
N VAL A 168 15.29 11.26 2.90
CA VAL A 168 16.59 10.96 3.53
C VAL A 168 17.48 12.19 3.54
N PHE A 169 17.54 12.93 2.43
CA PHE A 169 18.35 14.15 2.30
C PHE A 169 17.63 15.42 2.80
N GLY A 170 16.35 15.33 3.13
CA GLY A 170 15.52 16.47 3.57
C GLY A 170 15.37 17.54 2.49
N LEU A 171 15.24 17.09 1.22
CA LEU A 171 15.12 17.97 0.06
C LEU A 171 13.66 18.33 -0.19
N GLU A 172 13.36 19.61 -0.32
CA GLU A 172 12.07 20.10 -0.82
C GLU A 172 12.12 20.12 -2.36
N LEU A 173 11.79 18.99 -2.98
CA LEU A 173 11.69 18.93 -4.42
C LEU A 173 10.36 19.54 -4.87
N HIS A 174 10.42 20.68 -5.54
CA HIS A 174 9.31 21.27 -6.27
C HIS A 174 9.05 20.49 -7.58
N SER A 175 9.05 19.16 -7.49
CA SER A 175 8.70 18.34 -8.64
C SER A 175 7.19 18.40 -8.83
N GLU A 176 6.79 19.16 -9.82
CA GLU A 176 5.42 19.35 -10.23
C GLU A 176 4.77 18.00 -10.58
N GLY A 177 3.93 17.54 -9.67
CA GLY A 177 2.95 16.50 -9.92
C GLY A 177 3.33 15.07 -9.54
N ALA A 178 2.30 14.34 -9.13
CA ALA A 178 2.34 12.91 -8.79
C ALA A 178 2.75 11.99 -9.96
N LEU A 179 2.97 12.53 -11.15
CA LEU A 179 3.36 11.83 -12.37
C LEU A 179 4.85 11.93 -12.70
N ALA A 180 5.69 12.40 -11.77
CA ALA A 180 7.11 12.52 -12.01
C ALA A 180 7.75 11.16 -12.34
N THR A 181 8.37 11.08 -13.50
CA THR A 181 9.09 9.89 -13.96
C THR A 181 10.33 9.65 -13.09
N PHE A 182 10.77 8.39 -12.95
CA PHE A 182 11.99 8.03 -12.21
C PHE A 182 13.17 8.97 -12.53
N TRP A 183 13.41 9.25 -13.81
CA TRP A 183 14.51 10.11 -14.24
C TRP A 183 14.34 11.55 -13.77
N GLN A 184 13.13 12.08 -13.77
CA GLN A 184 12.85 13.44 -13.26
C GLN A 184 13.11 13.53 -11.76
N ILE A 185 12.68 12.54 -11.00
CA ILE A 185 12.93 12.48 -9.55
C ILE A 185 14.42 12.33 -9.27
N ALA A 186 15.10 11.42 -9.95
CA ALA A 186 16.52 11.18 -9.79
C ALA A 186 17.34 12.43 -10.14
N PHE A 187 17.03 13.07 -11.27
CA PHE A 187 17.73 14.29 -11.71
C PHE A 187 17.46 15.48 -10.76
N ALA A 188 16.19 15.67 -10.35
CA ALA A 188 15.82 16.71 -9.39
C ALA A 188 16.54 16.50 -8.04
N THR A 189 16.62 15.24 -7.57
CA THR A 189 17.36 14.90 -6.34
C THR A 189 18.85 15.20 -6.48
N ILE A 190 19.47 14.87 -7.61
CA ILE A 190 20.89 15.15 -7.86
C ILE A 190 21.16 16.66 -7.91
N LEU A 191 20.31 17.42 -8.59
CA LEU A 191 20.45 18.88 -8.68
C LEU A 191 20.25 19.58 -7.34
N ALA A 192 19.38 19.04 -6.49
CA ALA A 192 19.09 19.58 -5.16
C ALA A 192 20.07 19.12 -4.08
N LEU A 193 21.11 18.35 -4.41
CA LEU A 193 22.13 17.93 -3.43
C LEU A 193 22.90 19.09 -2.79
N GLY A 194 22.81 20.29 -3.35
CA GLY A 194 23.37 21.53 -2.74
C GLY A 194 22.58 22.02 -1.53
N ASP A 195 21.30 21.66 -1.40
CA ASP A 195 20.34 22.15 -0.39
C ASP A 195 20.02 21.08 0.67
N ILE A 196 20.98 20.19 0.95
CA ILE A 196 20.81 19.11 1.92
C ILE A 196 20.56 19.68 3.33
N SER A 197 19.46 19.23 3.95
CA SER A 197 19.16 19.54 5.34
C SER A 197 20.02 18.69 6.28
N GLY A 198 20.99 19.34 6.97
CA GLY A 198 21.86 18.66 7.95
C GLY A 198 21.10 17.90 9.02
N PRO A 199 20.05 18.45 9.65
CA PRO A 199 19.22 17.74 10.63
C PRO A 199 18.53 16.49 10.05
N ALA A 200 18.00 16.56 8.83
CA ALA A 200 17.33 15.42 8.19
C ALA A 200 18.33 14.29 7.91
N LEU A 201 19.50 14.63 7.40
CA LEU A 201 20.57 13.66 7.13
C LEU A 201 21.06 13.00 8.43
N PHE A 202 21.21 13.78 9.51
CA PHE A 202 21.59 13.24 10.82
C PHE A 202 20.55 12.24 11.36
N ILE A 203 19.26 12.58 11.30
CA ILE A 203 18.16 11.71 11.76
C ILE A 203 18.11 10.44 10.91
N SER A 204 18.24 10.56 9.58
CA SER A 204 18.24 9.43 8.67
C SER A 204 19.43 8.50 8.93
N PHE A 205 20.61 9.06 9.13
CA PHE A 205 21.82 8.28 9.47
C PHE A 205 21.68 7.59 10.83
N LEU A 206 21.20 8.31 11.85
CA LEU A 206 20.97 7.76 13.18
C LEU A 206 19.96 6.59 13.14
N THR A 207 18.89 6.76 12.39
CA THR A 207 17.87 5.72 12.20
C THR A 207 18.46 4.49 11.52
N ALA A 208 19.26 4.66 10.47
CA ALA A 208 19.93 3.57 9.78
C ALA A 208 20.91 2.83 10.70
N VAL A 209 21.70 3.55 11.50
CA VAL A 209 22.63 2.96 12.46
C VAL A 209 21.88 2.17 13.54
N ILE A 210 20.83 2.73 14.11
CA ILE A 210 19.99 2.03 15.11
C ILE A 210 19.39 0.77 14.49
N PHE A 211 18.88 0.84 13.28
CA PHE A 211 18.31 -0.32 12.58
C PHE A 211 19.36 -1.43 12.40
N LEU A 212 20.55 -1.08 11.90
CA LEU A 212 21.65 -2.04 11.73
C LEU A 212 22.09 -2.65 13.06
N ILE A 213 22.22 -1.88 14.13
CA ILE A 213 22.58 -2.38 15.45
C ILE A 213 21.52 -3.36 15.96
N LEU A 214 20.24 -3.02 15.81
CA LEU A 214 19.13 -3.90 16.21
C LEU A 214 19.13 -5.20 15.40
N GLU A 215 19.34 -5.13 14.09
CA GLU A 215 19.41 -6.29 13.21
C GLU A 215 20.55 -7.24 13.60
N PHE A 216 21.75 -6.70 13.85
CA PHE A 216 22.91 -7.51 14.23
C PHE A 216 22.83 -8.07 15.66
N LYS A 217 22.28 -7.28 16.61
CA LYS A 217 22.27 -7.65 18.03
C LYS A 217 21.06 -8.51 18.42
N PHE A 218 19.95 -8.37 17.70
CA PHE A 218 18.70 -9.06 17.98
C PHE A 218 18.23 -9.92 16.79
N LYS A 219 19.09 -10.84 16.33
CA LYS A 219 18.73 -11.83 15.30
C LYS A 219 17.46 -12.65 15.60
N ALA A 220 16.97 -12.61 16.83
CA ALA A 220 15.75 -13.28 17.27
C ALA A 220 14.46 -12.42 17.12
N LEU A 221 14.59 -11.14 16.76
CA LEU A 221 13.43 -10.34 16.41
C LEU A 221 13.04 -10.68 14.97
N PRO A 222 11.79 -11.07 14.70
CA PRO A 222 11.35 -11.35 13.34
C PRO A 222 11.43 -10.05 12.53
N ASN A 223 12.12 -10.12 11.41
CA ASN A 223 12.07 -9.13 10.35
C ASN A 223 10.68 -9.11 9.73
#